data_3b75d11bbf171e6e4c3fa5606d585738
#
_entry.id   3b75d11bbf171e6e4c3fa5606d585738
#
_cell.length_a   1.000
_cell.length_b   1.000
_cell.length_c   1.000
_cell.angle_alpha   90.00
_cell.angle_beta   90.00
_cell.angle_gamma   90.00
#
_symmetry.space_group_name_H-M   'P 1'
#
loop_
_entity.id
_entity.type
_entity.pdbx_description
1 polymer ?
#
loop_
_entity_poly.entity_id
_entity_poly.type
_entity_poly.pdbx_seq_one_letter_code
_entity_poly.pdbx_strand_id
1 'polypeptide(L)'
;PTPDSIIRSGFETVYGKENTGKFWEEYIYSFIKEEDFELIRESGANFLRVPFNYRLFIDDNKEDLKEEGFAYLTYLLDLCDRYGIYVLLDLHTAPGGQNPDWHSDNRTGIPQFWEFQVFRRQITKLWGEIAKRFADREFLFGYDLLNEPAMCQWEALNEFYRETIQEIRRFDGNHMIVLEGDHFAMDFCELEQFDDPQICLGFHFYPICWYPRLSEPDC
;
A
#
# COMPACT_ATOMS: atom_id res chain seq x y z
N PRO A 1 -10.89 8.96 13.74
CA PRO A 1 -10.49 8.54 12.40
C PRO A 1 -11.59 7.67 11.78
N THR A 2 -11.78 7.75 10.45
CA THR A 2 -12.89 7.10 9.74
C THR A 2 -12.32 6.39 8.50
N PRO A 3 -12.66 5.11 8.26
CA PRO A 3 -12.27 4.40 7.04
C PRO A 3 -12.65 5.15 5.75
N ASP A 4 -11.77 5.12 4.74
CA ASP A 4 -11.96 5.81 3.46
C ASP A 4 -13.29 5.41 2.77
N SER A 5 -13.60 4.13 2.80
CA SER A 5 -14.83 3.60 2.22
C SER A 5 -16.13 4.15 2.88
N ILE A 6 -16.08 4.50 4.17
CA ILE A 6 -17.21 5.16 4.85
C ILE A 6 -17.33 6.61 4.38
N ILE A 7 -16.21 7.32 4.25
CA ILE A 7 -16.18 8.68 3.74
C ILE A 7 -16.75 8.71 2.31
N ARG A 8 -16.29 7.82 1.43
CA ARG A 8 -16.79 7.71 0.05
C ARG A 8 -18.27 7.40 -0.02
N SER A 9 -18.77 6.46 0.80
CA SER A 9 -20.21 6.16 0.91
C SER A 9 -21.03 7.37 1.35
N GLY A 10 -20.51 8.15 2.30
CA GLY A 10 -21.14 9.40 2.74
C GLY A 10 -21.26 10.43 1.61
N PHE A 11 -20.17 10.63 0.86
CA PHE A 11 -20.16 11.50 -0.32
C PHE A 11 -21.17 11.03 -1.38
N GLU A 12 -21.18 9.72 -1.70
CA GLU A 12 -22.11 9.16 -2.68
C GLU A 12 -23.57 9.34 -2.27
N THR A 13 -23.86 9.23 -0.97
CA THR A 13 -25.21 9.45 -0.43
C THR A 13 -25.67 10.90 -0.61
N VAL A 14 -24.75 11.86 -0.48
CA VAL A 14 -25.08 13.30 -0.53
C VAL A 14 -25.07 13.83 -1.96
N TYR A 15 -24.06 13.46 -2.76
CA TYR A 15 -23.80 14.07 -4.07
C TYR A 15 -24.12 13.16 -5.26
N GLY A 16 -24.46 11.91 -5.02
CA GLY A 16 -24.69 10.89 -6.04
C GLY A 16 -23.39 10.31 -6.62
N LYS A 17 -23.49 9.14 -7.20
CA LYS A 17 -22.34 8.35 -7.68
C LYS A 17 -21.49 9.07 -8.73
N GLU A 18 -22.11 9.74 -9.68
CA GLU A 18 -21.40 10.44 -10.77
C GLU A 18 -20.54 11.60 -10.24
N ASN A 19 -21.12 12.48 -9.41
CA ASN A 19 -20.38 13.61 -8.85
C ASN A 19 -19.28 13.14 -7.88
N THR A 20 -19.55 12.09 -7.12
CA THR A 20 -18.54 11.47 -6.25
C THR A 20 -17.37 10.91 -7.06
N GLY A 21 -17.63 10.23 -8.17
CA GLY A 21 -16.59 9.73 -9.06
C GLY A 21 -15.71 10.85 -9.60
N LYS A 22 -16.31 11.92 -10.15
CA LYS A 22 -15.59 13.10 -10.64
C LYS A 22 -14.73 13.77 -9.56
N PHE A 23 -15.31 13.92 -8.36
CA PHE A 23 -14.57 14.51 -7.23
C PHE A 23 -13.31 13.71 -6.88
N TRP A 24 -13.42 12.37 -6.77
CA TRP A 24 -12.29 11.54 -6.40
C TRP A 24 -11.23 11.46 -7.49
N GLU A 25 -11.61 11.49 -8.75
CA GLU A 25 -10.69 11.59 -9.87
C GLU A 25 -9.89 12.89 -9.80
N GLU A 26 -10.54 14.04 -9.68
CA GLU A 26 -9.87 15.33 -9.52
C GLU A 26 -9.02 15.40 -8.26
N TYR A 27 -9.51 14.84 -7.15
CA TYR A 27 -8.78 14.81 -5.88
C TYR A 27 -7.46 14.04 -6.01
N ILE A 28 -7.45 12.86 -6.61
CA ILE A 28 -6.25 12.04 -6.79
C ILE A 28 -5.20 12.80 -7.60
N TYR A 29 -5.57 13.35 -8.76
CA TYR A 29 -4.64 14.12 -9.60
C TYR A 29 -4.26 15.48 -9.02
N SER A 30 -4.99 16.01 -8.06
CA SER A 30 -4.64 17.25 -7.36
C SER A 30 -3.80 17.03 -6.10
N PHE A 31 -3.71 15.79 -5.61
CA PHE A 31 -3.04 15.46 -4.36
C PHE A 31 -1.51 15.45 -4.50
N ILE A 32 -1.00 15.00 -5.64
CA ILE A 32 0.42 15.03 -5.99
C ILE A 32 0.57 15.82 -7.28
N LYS A 33 1.31 16.93 -7.24
CA LYS A 33 1.55 17.83 -8.36
C LYS A 33 3.03 18.00 -8.64
N GLU A 34 3.34 18.57 -9.78
CA GLU A 34 4.71 18.86 -10.19
C GLU A 34 5.41 19.81 -9.21
N GLU A 35 4.69 20.81 -8.69
CA GLU A 35 5.22 21.75 -7.71
C GLU A 35 5.68 21.06 -6.41
N ASP A 36 5.03 19.96 -6.02
CA ASP A 36 5.45 19.17 -4.84
C ASP A 36 6.81 18.52 -5.07
N PHE A 37 7.09 18.05 -6.28
CA PHE A 37 8.39 17.47 -6.64
C PHE A 37 9.51 18.52 -6.69
N GLU A 38 9.22 19.74 -7.12
CA GLU A 38 10.16 20.87 -7.04
C GLU A 38 10.52 21.14 -5.58
N LEU A 39 9.53 21.23 -4.69
CA LEU A 39 9.73 21.46 -3.27
C LEU A 39 10.51 20.34 -2.59
N ILE A 40 10.20 19.09 -2.89
CA ILE A 40 10.91 17.91 -2.37
C ILE A 40 12.38 17.97 -2.77
N ARG A 41 12.68 18.22 -4.06
CA ARG A 41 14.05 18.37 -4.54
C ARG A 41 14.79 19.54 -3.88
N GLU A 42 14.14 20.68 -3.73
CA GLU A 42 14.72 21.84 -3.05
C GLU A 42 15.06 21.55 -1.58
N SER A 43 14.28 20.70 -0.92
CA SER A 43 14.56 20.25 0.45
C SER A 43 15.77 19.31 0.57
N GLY A 44 16.29 18.81 -0.56
CA GLY A 44 17.37 17.84 -0.63
C GLY A 44 16.90 16.39 -0.45
N ALA A 45 15.60 16.12 -0.37
CA ALA A 45 15.07 14.77 -0.34
C ALA A 45 15.09 14.16 -1.76
N ASN A 46 15.44 12.88 -1.83
CA ASN A 46 15.52 12.13 -3.09
C ASN A 46 14.78 10.79 -3.04
N PHE A 47 13.93 10.59 -2.03
CA PHE A 47 13.20 9.35 -1.83
C PHE A 47 11.81 9.65 -1.27
N LEU A 48 10.80 8.96 -1.82
CA LEU A 48 9.40 9.01 -1.37
C LEU A 48 8.88 7.61 -1.08
N ARG A 49 8.14 7.46 -0.01
CA ARG A 49 7.21 6.34 0.18
C ARG A 49 5.81 6.83 -0.18
N VAL A 50 5.17 6.21 -1.16
CA VAL A 50 3.87 6.64 -1.68
C VAL A 50 2.82 5.58 -1.38
N PRO A 51 1.98 5.84 -0.37
CA PRO A 51 0.89 4.95 -0.03
C PRO A 51 -0.23 5.01 -1.06
N PHE A 52 -0.76 3.84 -1.42
CA PHE A 52 -1.93 3.73 -2.29
C PHE A 52 -2.94 2.72 -1.77
N ASN A 53 -4.20 2.94 -2.16
CA ASN A 53 -5.32 2.07 -1.81
C ASN A 53 -5.57 1.07 -2.95
N TYR A 54 -5.76 -0.22 -2.64
CA TYR A 54 -6.09 -1.25 -3.62
C TYR A 54 -7.30 -0.89 -4.50
N ARG A 55 -8.23 -0.07 -4.01
CA ARG A 55 -9.43 0.35 -4.73
C ARG A 55 -9.14 1.20 -5.97
N LEU A 56 -7.93 1.71 -6.12
CA LEU A 56 -7.50 2.34 -7.37
C LEU A 56 -7.44 1.33 -8.53
N PHE A 57 -7.22 0.05 -8.22
CA PHE A 57 -6.97 -1.02 -9.19
C PHE A 57 -8.05 -2.11 -9.20
N ILE A 58 -8.68 -2.38 -8.08
CA ILE A 58 -9.62 -3.49 -7.90
C ILE A 58 -11.04 -2.93 -7.73
N ASP A 59 -11.98 -3.51 -8.51
CA ASP A 59 -13.41 -3.31 -8.35
C ASP A 59 -13.99 -4.59 -7.76
N ASP A 60 -14.71 -4.49 -6.65
CA ASP A 60 -15.28 -5.64 -5.94
C ASP A 60 -16.24 -6.49 -6.82
N ASN A 61 -16.67 -5.94 -7.96
CA ASN A 61 -17.62 -6.59 -8.88
C ASN A 61 -16.98 -7.06 -10.19
N LYS A 62 -15.67 -6.92 -10.36
CA LYS A 62 -14.96 -7.27 -11.61
C LYS A 62 -13.72 -8.10 -11.34
N GLU A 63 -13.43 -9.03 -12.23
CA GLU A 63 -12.20 -9.83 -12.17
C GLU A 63 -10.97 -9.08 -12.74
N ASP A 64 -11.21 -8.12 -13.63
CA ASP A 64 -10.15 -7.34 -14.27
C ASP A 64 -9.75 -6.14 -13.43
N LEU A 65 -8.45 -5.82 -13.47
CA LEU A 65 -7.91 -4.64 -12.83
C LEU A 65 -8.29 -3.38 -13.61
N LYS A 66 -8.51 -2.29 -12.88
CA LYS A 66 -8.84 -0.98 -13.46
C LYS A 66 -7.59 -0.31 -14.01
N GLU A 67 -7.65 0.16 -15.25
CA GLU A 67 -6.55 0.86 -15.91
C GLU A 67 -6.28 2.26 -15.32
N GLU A 68 -7.27 2.86 -14.68
CA GLU A 68 -7.15 4.20 -14.08
C GLU A 68 -6.07 4.24 -12.99
N GLY A 69 -5.95 3.19 -12.17
CA GLY A 69 -4.90 3.08 -11.17
C GLY A 69 -3.50 3.03 -11.77
N PHE A 70 -3.35 2.29 -12.87
CA PHE A 70 -2.06 2.22 -13.58
C PHE A 70 -1.71 3.53 -14.29
N ALA A 71 -2.68 4.25 -14.83
CA ALA A 71 -2.48 5.57 -15.40
C ALA A 71 -1.97 6.56 -14.33
N TYR A 72 -2.53 6.50 -13.12
CA TYR A 72 -2.07 7.31 -11.99
C TYR A 72 -0.63 6.96 -11.56
N LEU A 73 -0.29 5.65 -11.45
CA LEU A 73 1.09 5.25 -11.16
C LEU A 73 2.06 5.68 -12.26
N THR A 74 1.65 5.60 -13.52
CA THR A 74 2.47 6.10 -14.65
C THR A 74 2.76 7.58 -14.47
N TYR A 75 1.75 8.40 -14.20
CA TYR A 75 1.92 9.83 -13.94
C TYR A 75 2.90 10.10 -12.79
N LEU A 76 2.75 9.39 -11.67
CA LEU A 76 3.65 9.50 -10.52
C LEU A 76 5.09 9.14 -10.89
N LEU A 77 5.29 8.00 -11.55
CA LEU A 77 6.62 7.51 -11.93
C LEU A 77 7.28 8.42 -12.97
N ASP A 78 6.50 9.03 -13.89
CA ASP A 78 7.02 10.01 -14.83
C ASP A 78 7.54 11.28 -14.11
N LEU A 79 6.90 11.70 -13.03
CA LEU A 79 7.42 12.78 -12.18
C LEU A 79 8.68 12.34 -11.43
N CYS A 80 8.69 11.13 -10.87
CA CYS A 80 9.87 10.58 -10.20
C CYS A 80 11.08 10.52 -11.13
N ASP A 81 10.91 10.00 -12.36
CA ASP A 81 11.96 9.94 -13.39
C ASP A 81 12.47 11.34 -13.75
N ARG A 82 11.56 12.31 -13.95
CA ARG A 82 11.90 13.68 -14.32
C ARG A 82 12.70 14.42 -13.25
N TYR A 83 12.36 14.20 -11.99
CA TYR A 83 12.99 14.90 -10.87
C TYR A 83 14.13 14.12 -10.20
N GLY A 84 14.40 12.88 -10.63
CA GLY A 84 15.43 12.02 -10.05
C GLY A 84 15.13 11.63 -8.60
N ILE A 85 13.86 11.35 -8.29
CA ILE A 85 13.39 11.00 -6.95
C ILE A 85 12.97 9.54 -6.94
N TYR A 86 13.62 8.73 -6.11
CA TYR A 86 13.24 7.32 -5.92
C TYR A 86 11.89 7.20 -5.21
N VAL A 87 11.10 6.21 -5.62
CA VAL A 87 9.80 5.95 -5.01
C VAL A 87 9.67 4.49 -4.57
N LEU A 88 9.23 4.30 -3.33
CA LEU A 88 8.73 3.05 -2.80
C LEU A 88 7.20 3.05 -2.88
N LEU A 89 6.63 2.16 -3.66
CA LEU A 89 5.19 1.98 -3.76
C LEU A 89 4.69 1.17 -2.56
N ASP A 90 3.82 1.74 -1.76
CA ASP A 90 3.29 1.13 -0.54
C ASP A 90 1.81 0.77 -0.70
N LEU A 91 1.49 -0.52 -0.63
CA LEU A 91 0.10 -0.95 -0.53
C LEU A 91 -0.42 -0.69 0.89
N HIS A 92 -1.08 0.44 1.06
CA HIS A 92 -1.51 0.92 2.38
C HIS A 92 -2.82 0.31 2.86
N THR A 93 -3.65 -0.18 1.94
CA THR A 93 -4.91 -0.87 2.27
C THR A 93 -5.11 -2.06 1.36
N ALA A 94 -5.58 -3.16 1.90
CA ALA A 94 -5.92 -4.38 1.19
C ALA A 94 -7.41 -4.75 1.34
N PRO A 95 -7.98 -5.56 0.43
CA PRO A 95 -9.36 -6.05 0.56
C PRO A 95 -9.59 -6.74 1.90
N GLY A 96 -10.65 -6.38 2.59
CA GLY A 96 -10.98 -6.93 3.91
C GLY A 96 -10.19 -6.33 5.08
N GLY A 97 -9.21 -5.45 4.81
CA GLY A 97 -8.33 -4.85 5.80
C GLY A 97 -7.28 -5.82 6.35
N GLN A 98 -6.02 -5.42 6.34
CA GLN A 98 -4.88 -6.19 6.83
C GLN A 98 -4.60 -6.01 8.33
N ASN A 99 -5.23 -5.02 8.94
CA ASN A 99 -5.20 -4.76 10.38
C ASN A 99 -6.57 -4.24 10.85
N PRO A 100 -6.84 -4.14 12.16
CA PRO A 100 -8.15 -3.74 12.67
C PRO A 100 -8.45 -2.24 12.55
N ASP A 101 -7.47 -1.41 12.19
CA ASP A 101 -7.57 0.04 12.24
C ASP A 101 -8.20 0.67 10.99
N TRP A 102 -8.65 1.90 11.14
CA TRP A 102 -9.31 2.71 10.11
C TRP A 102 -8.44 2.96 8.86
N HIS A 103 -7.10 3.07 9.03
CA HIS A 103 -6.18 3.35 7.93
C HIS A 103 -6.01 2.17 6.97
N SER A 104 -6.35 0.94 7.38
CA SER A 104 -6.48 -0.22 6.49
C SER A 104 -7.83 -0.30 5.76
N ASP A 105 -8.65 0.76 5.86
CA ASP A 105 -10.04 0.81 5.38
C ASP A 105 -10.94 -0.27 6.00
N ASN A 106 -10.60 -0.73 7.20
CA ASN A 106 -11.34 -1.75 7.92
C ASN A 106 -12.56 -1.16 8.63
N ARG A 107 -13.76 -1.61 8.25
CA ARG A 107 -15.04 -1.17 8.83
C ARG A 107 -15.46 -1.97 10.06
N THR A 108 -14.92 -3.15 10.22
CA THR A 108 -15.42 -4.14 11.19
C THR A 108 -14.52 -4.27 12.42
N GLY A 109 -13.27 -3.78 12.34
CA GLY A 109 -12.24 -4.04 13.33
C GLY A 109 -11.71 -5.49 13.30
N ILE A 110 -12.10 -6.29 12.29
CA ILE A 110 -11.62 -7.66 12.08
C ILE A 110 -10.85 -7.68 10.76
N PRO A 111 -9.56 -8.02 10.74
CA PRO A 111 -8.75 -8.06 9.54
C PRO A 111 -9.08 -9.30 8.69
N GLN A 112 -10.08 -9.19 7.83
CA GLN A 112 -10.57 -10.28 6.99
C GLN A 112 -9.58 -10.69 5.89
N PHE A 113 -8.57 -9.89 5.61
CA PHE A 113 -7.51 -10.21 4.65
C PHE A 113 -6.84 -11.54 4.99
N TRP A 114 -6.67 -11.84 6.27
CA TRP A 114 -6.06 -13.08 6.74
C TRP A 114 -7.00 -14.28 6.64
N GLU A 115 -8.29 -14.06 6.82
CA GLU A 115 -9.31 -15.11 6.80
C GLU A 115 -9.63 -15.62 5.38
N PHE A 116 -9.59 -14.71 4.38
CA PHE A 116 -10.02 -15.03 3.03
C PHE A 116 -8.86 -15.01 2.03
N GLN A 117 -8.44 -16.19 1.57
CA GLN A 117 -7.36 -16.33 0.59
C GLN A 117 -7.64 -15.58 -0.73
N VAL A 118 -8.92 -15.37 -1.09
CA VAL A 118 -9.27 -14.60 -2.30
C VAL A 118 -8.72 -13.19 -2.25
N PHE A 119 -8.69 -12.54 -1.10
CA PHE A 119 -8.15 -11.19 -0.94
C PHE A 119 -6.63 -11.17 -1.14
N ARG A 120 -5.92 -12.15 -0.57
CA ARG A 120 -4.47 -12.30 -0.76
C ARG A 120 -4.11 -12.53 -2.22
N ARG A 121 -4.84 -13.41 -2.93
CA ARG A 121 -4.65 -13.67 -4.36
C ARG A 121 -4.90 -12.45 -5.25
N GLN A 122 -5.90 -11.62 -4.91
CA GLN A 122 -6.16 -10.36 -5.62
C GLN A 122 -4.96 -9.42 -5.51
N ILE A 123 -4.36 -9.31 -4.33
CA ILE A 123 -3.18 -8.46 -4.12
C ILE A 123 -1.93 -9.04 -4.79
N THR A 124 -1.72 -10.35 -4.72
CA THR A 124 -0.63 -11.01 -5.46
C THR A 124 -0.73 -10.73 -6.96
N LYS A 125 -1.93 -10.87 -7.54
CA LYS A 125 -2.19 -10.52 -8.96
C LYS A 125 -1.90 -9.04 -9.24
N LEU A 126 -2.32 -8.14 -8.36
CA LEU A 126 -2.07 -6.70 -8.50
C LEU A 126 -0.57 -6.39 -8.53
N TRP A 127 0.20 -6.91 -7.59
CA TRP A 127 1.64 -6.72 -7.53
C TRP A 127 2.36 -7.30 -8.76
N GLY A 128 1.95 -8.46 -9.24
CA GLY A 128 2.47 -9.02 -10.48
C GLY A 128 2.23 -8.12 -11.69
N GLU A 129 1.05 -7.52 -11.81
CA GLU A 129 0.74 -6.59 -12.90
C GLU A 129 1.47 -5.25 -12.77
N ILE A 130 1.66 -4.75 -11.54
CA ILE A 130 2.50 -3.57 -11.27
C ILE A 130 3.95 -3.85 -11.69
N ALA A 131 4.53 -4.95 -11.24
CA ALA A 131 5.90 -5.33 -11.58
C ALA A 131 6.08 -5.49 -13.09
N LYS A 132 5.15 -6.17 -13.78
CA LYS A 132 5.18 -6.36 -15.23
C LYS A 132 5.19 -5.05 -16.02
N ARG A 133 4.49 -4.02 -15.54
CA ARG A 133 4.36 -2.73 -16.21
C ARG A 133 5.51 -1.77 -15.93
N PHE A 134 6.13 -1.89 -14.76
CA PHE A 134 7.04 -0.86 -14.25
C PHE A 134 8.46 -1.38 -13.91
N ALA A 135 8.80 -2.63 -14.27
CA ALA A 135 10.11 -3.23 -14.00
C ALA A 135 11.31 -2.46 -14.58
N ASP A 136 11.09 -1.62 -15.59
CA ASP A 136 12.12 -0.83 -16.31
C ASP A 136 12.23 0.62 -15.80
N ARG A 137 11.47 1.00 -14.78
CA ARG A 137 11.51 2.36 -14.24
C ARG A 137 12.74 2.57 -13.35
N GLU A 138 13.64 3.45 -13.76
CA GLU A 138 14.92 3.70 -13.09
C GLU A 138 14.76 4.23 -11.67
N PHE A 139 13.75 5.07 -11.43
CA PHE A 139 13.49 5.69 -10.14
C PHE A 139 12.41 4.97 -9.31
N LEU A 140 11.94 3.81 -9.75
CA LEU A 140 11.21 2.90 -8.89
C LEU A 140 12.21 2.20 -7.95
N PHE A 141 12.16 2.50 -6.65
CA PHE A 141 12.99 1.83 -5.66
C PHE A 141 12.50 0.41 -5.39
N GLY A 142 11.19 0.23 -5.26
CA GLY A 142 10.63 -1.08 -4.98
C GLY A 142 9.17 -1.06 -4.53
N TYR A 143 8.78 -2.19 -3.95
CA TYR A 143 7.42 -2.58 -3.60
C TYR A 143 7.34 -2.87 -2.11
N ASP A 144 6.61 -2.07 -1.35
CA ASP A 144 6.23 -2.34 0.02
C ASP A 144 4.90 -3.12 0.00
N LEU A 145 5.00 -4.42 0.22
CA LEU A 145 3.93 -5.35 -0.17
C LEU A 145 2.65 -5.16 0.61
N LEU A 146 2.75 -4.71 1.87
CA LEU A 146 1.57 -4.52 2.71
C LEU A 146 1.92 -3.70 3.96
N ASN A 147 1.33 -2.52 4.09
CA ASN A 147 1.51 -1.65 5.24
C ASN A 147 0.88 -2.23 6.52
N GLU A 148 1.66 -2.30 7.58
CA GLU A 148 1.20 -2.58 8.94
C GLU A 148 0.29 -3.80 9.08
N PRO A 149 0.73 -5.00 8.69
CA PRO A 149 0.01 -6.22 9.03
C PRO A 149 -0.23 -6.32 10.53
N ALA A 150 -1.43 -6.71 10.96
CA ALA A 150 -1.69 -6.99 12.36
C ALA A 150 -2.76 -8.05 12.56
N MET A 151 -2.63 -8.80 13.66
CA MET A 151 -3.49 -9.94 13.99
C MET A 151 -3.46 -11.01 12.89
N CYS A 152 -2.34 -11.14 12.18
CA CYS A 152 -2.19 -12.14 11.14
C CYS A 152 -1.87 -13.51 11.75
N GLN A 153 -2.24 -14.56 11.00
CA GLN A 153 -1.69 -15.89 11.21
C GLN A 153 -0.37 -15.95 10.45
N TRP A 154 0.73 -16.35 11.10
CA TRP A 154 2.05 -16.37 10.48
C TRP A 154 2.11 -17.21 9.19
N GLU A 155 1.38 -18.34 9.16
CA GLU A 155 1.26 -19.14 7.95
C GLU A 155 0.65 -18.34 6.79
N ALA A 156 -0.40 -17.56 7.07
CA ALA A 156 -1.08 -16.76 6.04
C ALA A 156 -0.22 -15.59 5.56
N LEU A 157 0.53 -14.93 6.46
CA LEU A 157 1.46 -13.86 6.12
C LEU A 157 2.63 -14.40 5.28
N ASN A 158 3.26 -15.48 5.71
CA ASN A 158 4.39 -16.10 5.02
C ASN A 158 3.97 -16.66 3.65
N GLU A 159 2.79 -17.31 3.55
CA GLU A 159 2.22 -17.76 2.28
C GLU A 159 2.00 -16.58 1.32
N PHE A 160 1.37 -15.51 1.80
CA PHE A 160 1.10 -14.31 1.02
C PHE A 160 2.41 -13.68 0.48
N TYR A 161 3.42 -13.53 1.32
CA TYR A 161 4.70 -12.98 0.89
C TYR A 161 5.41 -13.89 -0.11
N ARG A 162 5.44 -15.19 0.14
CA ARG A 162 6.08 -16.15 -0.77
C ARG A 162 5.43 -16.12 -2.17
N GLU A 163 4.10 -16.18 -2.23
CA GLU A 163 3.37 -16.14 -3.51
C GLU A 163 3.56 -14.80 -4.22
N THR A 164 3.54 -13.69 -3.48
CA THR A 164 3.66 -12.34 -4.06
C THR A 164 5.09 -12.05 -4.54
N ILE A 165 6.11 -12.44 -3.78
CA ILE A 165 7.51 -12.35 -4.20
C ILE A 165 7.72 -13.16 -5.49
N GLN A 166 7.26 -14.40 -5.54
CA GLN A 166 7.36 -15.24 -6.72
C GLN A 166 6.68 -14.60 -7.94
N GLU A 167 5.50 -14.01 -7.76
CA GLU A 167 4.77 -13.37 -8.85
C GLU A 167 5.49 -12.11 -9.35
N ILE A 168 5.99 -11.25 -8.46
CA ILE A 168 6.79 -10.07 -8.83
C ILE A 168 8.04 -10.51 -9.60
N ARG A 169 8.78 -11.49 -9.10
CA ARG A 169 10.05 -11.95 -9.68
C ARG A 169 9.93 -12.62 -11.04
N ARG A 170 8.71 -12.95 -11.47
CA ARG A 170 8.46 -13.34 -12.88
C ARG A 170 8.72 -12.20 -13.88
N PHE A 171 8.63 -10.97 -13.43
CA PHE A 171 8.70 -9.78 -14.29
C PHE A 171 9.83 -8.84 -13.89
N ASP A 172 10.18 -8.79 -12.61
CA ASP A 172 11.12 -7.83 -12.04
C ASP A 172 12.10 -8.53 -11.07
N GLY A 173 13.33 -8.70 -11.52
CA GLY A 173 14.42 -9.28 -10.72
C GLY A 173 15.30 -8.26 -9.98
N ASN A 174 15.01 -6.95 -10.10
CA ASN A 174 15.95 -5.91 -9.69
C ASN A 174 15.47 -5.04 -8.52
N HIS A 175 14.20 -4.63 -8.52
CA HIS A 175 13.71 -3.70 -7.51
C HIS A 175 13.58 -4.37 -6.13
N MET A 176 13.70 -3.53 -5.11
CA MET A 176 13.57 -3.97 -3.72
C MET A 176 12.15 -4.42 -3.41
N ILE A 177 12.02 -5.43 -2.56
CA ILE A 177 10.75 -5.81 -1.95
C ILE A 177 10.87 -5.56 -0.46
N VAL A 178 9.96 -4.76 0.09
CA VAL A 178 9.87 -4.48 1.52
C VAL A 178 8.79 -5.36 2.12
N LEU A 179 9.14 -6.04 3.21
CA LEU A 179 8.24 -6.88 4.00
C LEU A 179 8.10 -6.29 5.39
N GLU A 180 6.88 -6.15 5.83
CA GLU A 180 6.55 -5.72 7.19
C GLU A 180 6.06 -6.90 8.03
N GLY A 181 6.40 -6.91 9.32
CA GLY A 181 5.98 -7.96 10.24
C GLY A 181 4.58 -7.74 10.83
N ASP A 182 4.15 -8.65 11.70
CA ASP A 182 2.90 -8.52 12.44
C ASP A 182 2.98 -7.37 13.49
N HIS A 183 1.88 -7.12 14.20
CA HIS A 183 1.78 -6.07 15.21
C HIS A 183 2.17 -4.68 14.68
N PHE A 184 1.60 -4.31 13.51
CA PHE A 184 1.87 -3.00 12.87
C PHE A 184 3.35 -2.80 12.54
N ALA A 185 3.96 -3.79 11.89
CA ALA A 185 5.37 -3.82 11.50
C ALA A 185 6.37 -3.78 12.68
N MET A 186 5.98 -4.31 13.83
CA MET A 186 6.85 -4.36 15.03
C MET A 186 7.30 -5.77 15.42
N ASP A 187 6.64 -6.83 14.93
CA ASP A 187 6.97 -8.21 15.25
C ASP A 187 7.38 -9.00 14.00
N PHE A 188 8.56 -9.61 14.05
CA PHE A 188 9.16 -10.40 12.96
C PHE A 188 9.53 -11.82 13.40
N CYS A 189 9.11 -12.25 14.60
CA CYS A 189 9.66 -13.45 15.24
C CYS A 189 9.39 -14.75 14.47
N GLU A 190 8.31 -14.84 13.69
CA GLU A 190 7.99 -16.01 12.88
C GLU A 190 7.92 -15.69 11.37
N LEU A 191 8.47 -14.52 10.98
CA LEU A 191 8.58 -14.19 9.57
C LEU A 191 9.58 -15.13 8.89
N GLU A 192 9.16 -15.74 7.78
CA GLU A 192 10.01 -16.61 6.98
C GLU A 192 11.20 -15.85 6.40
N GLN A 193 12.34 -16.51 6.34
CA GLN A 193 13.51 -15.97 5.66
C GLN A 193 13.45 -16.36 4.18
N PHE A 194 13.36 -15.38 3.30
CA PHE A 194 13.32 -15.56 1.85
C PHE A 194 14.72 -15.45 1.25
N ASP A 195 15.05 -16.37 0.36
CA ASP A 195 16.35 -16.38 -0.36
C ASP A 195 16.28 -15.46 -1.59
N ASP A 196 16.20 -14.15 -1.34
CA ASP A 196 16.18 -13.11 -2.36
C ASP A 196 17.00 -11.90 -1.86
N PRO A 197 18.10 -11.53 -2.54
CA PRO A 197 19.01 -10.47 -2.10
C PRO A 197 18.40 -9.07 -2.17
N GLN A 198 17.27 -8.91 -2.83
CA GLN A 198 16.56 -7.63 -2.96
C GLN A 198 15.35 -7.52 -2.02
N ILE A 199 15.39 -8.24 -0.89
CA ILE A 199 14.39 -8.11 0.18
C ILE A 199 14.98 -7.30 1.33
N CYS A 200 14.18 -6.37 1.86
CA CYS A 200 14.47 -5.72 3.12
C CYS A 200 13.24 -5.76 4.05
N LEU A 201 13.49 -5.61 5.34
CA LEU A 201 12.44 -5.53 6.34
C LEU A 201 12.12 -4.07 6.65
N GLY A 202 10.86 -3.71 6.52
CA GLY A 202 10.31 -2.44 6.97
C GLY A 202 9.79 -2.57 8.40
N PHE A 203 10.15 -1.66 9.29
CA PHE A 203 9.58 -1.63 10.63
C PHE A 203 9.05 -0.23 10.96
N HIS A 204 7.99 -0.18 11.75
CA HIS A 204 7.43 1.07 12.24
C HIS A 204 7.73 1.24 13.71
N PHE A 205 8.06 2.46 14.08
CA PHE A 205 8.37 2.80 15.47
C PHE A 205 7.73 4.13 15.83
N TYR A 206 6.85 4.09 16.82
CA TYR A 206 6.25 5.28 17.41
C TYR A 206 6.74 5.44 18.85
N PRO A 207 7.41 6.55 19.21
CA PRO A 207 7.81 6.80 20.59
C PRO A 207 6.59 6.81 21.53
N ILE A 208 6.74 6.26 22.74
CA ILE A 208 5.67 6.19 23.76
C ILE A 208 5.00 7.56 24.02
N CYS A 209 5.74 8.65 23.86
CA CYS A 209 5.19 10.01 24.01
C CYS A 209 4.09 10.38 23.00
N TRP A 210 3.92 9.60 21.93
CA TRP A 210 2.83 9.78 20.96
C TRP A 210 1.56 9.04 21.38
N TYR A 211 1.64 8.19 22.43
CA TYR A 211 0.53 7.46 23.01
C TYR A 211 0.25 7.98 24.45
N PRO A 212 -0.39 9.16 24.61
CA PRO A 212 -0.62 9.74 25.94
C PRO A 212 -1.43 8.84 26.89
N ARG A 213 -2.14 7.82 26.35
CA ARG A 213 -2.89 6.85 27.16
C ARG A 213 -2.03 5.76 27.80
N LEU A 214 -0.78 5.57 27.33
CA LEU A 214 0.15 4.61 27.96
C LEU A 214 0.90 5.20 29.15
N SER A 215 0.75 6.50 29.41
CA SER A 215 1.34 7.17 30.57
C SER A 215 0.42 7.24 31.79
N GLU A 216 -0.78 6.69 31.73
CA GLU A 216 -1.66 6.57 32.88
C GLU A 216 -1.27 5.33 33.72
N PRO A 217 -1.11 5.48 35.05
CA PRO A 217 -0.58 4.43 35.92
C PRO A 217 -1.54 3.27 36.21
N ASP A 218 -2.64 3.13 35.47
CA ASP A 218 -3.68 2.11 35.68
C ASP A 218 -3.79 1.09 34.53
N CYS A 219 -2.67 0.81 33.82
CA CYS A 219 -2.58 -0.32 32.90
C CYS A 219 -1.78 -1.45 33.53
#